data_9981d380088b070fb1514bac3d0714aa
#
_entry.id   9981d380088b070fb1514bac3d0714aa
#
_cell.length_a   1.000
_cell.length_b   1.000
_cell.length_c   1.000
_cell.angle_alpha   90.00
_cell.angle_beta   90.00
_cell.angle_gamma   90.00
#
_symmetry.space_group_name_H-M   'P 1'
#
loop_
_entity.id
_entity.type
_entity.pdbx_description
1 polymer ?
#
loop_
_entity_poly.entity_id
_entity_poly.type
_entity_poly.pdbx_seq_one_letter_code
_entity_poly.pdbx_strand_id
1 'polypeptide(L)'
;MLKTEREYREDICQIGRLVFQKGWVAANDGNITIRLDAERILATPTGVCKGLMNPDDLIIVDMMGNKISGRAERTSEIAMHTTVYGLRPDVKAVVHAHPPVATGYATAGRQLNLALLPEVVIGLGCVPLAAYGLPGTPALTEPMLPLIPKYDALMMANHGAVCYGEDVFKAYFKMETMEHFARIQLVAELLGGPKVLPRTEVDKLLDSRTRYGVKAKSAGEPNCPVAAEDVGRGSCGSGASRSDEEHFYVSRSELVLIVEEALKARGLA
;
A
#
# COMPACT_ATOMS: atom_id res chain seq x y z
N MET A 1 -18.41 -11.66 -20.46
CA MET A 1 -19.69 -11.02 -20.06
C MET A 1 -19.40 -9.99 -18.99
N LEU A 2 -20.08 -8.86 -19.01
CA LEU A 2 -20.05 -7.90 -17.88
C LEU A 2 -20.81 -8.54 -16.72
N LYS A 3 -20.25 -8.47 -15.50
CA LYS A 3 -20.95 -8.94 -14.28
C LYS A 3 -22.16 -8.07 -13.99
N THR A 4 -23.17 -8.67 -13.36
CA THR A 4 -24.31 -7.95 -12.81
C THR A 4 -23.91 -7.17 -11.57
N GLU A 5 -24.70 -6.18 -11.16
CA GLU A 5 -24.47 -5.45 -9.91
C GLU A 5 -24.46 -6.40 -8.69
N ARG A 6 -25.33 -7.43 -8.70
CA ARG A 6 -25.39 -8.44 -7.64
C ARG A 6 -24.07 -9.22 -7.51
N GLU A 7 -23.49 -9.65 -8.63
CA GLU A 7 -22.18 -10.33 -8.64
C GLU A 7 -21.07 -9.43 -8.12
N TYR A 8 -21.06 -8.13 -8.47
CA TYR A 8 -20.09 -7.18 -7.91
C TYR A 8 -20.25 -6.98 -6.39
N ARG A 9 -21.48 -6.99 -5.89
CA ARG A 9 -21.75 -6.93 -4.45
C ARG A 9 -21.20 -8.16 -3.72
N GLU A 10 -21.37 -9.33 -4.30
CA GLU A 10 -20.83 -10.60 -3.79
C GLU A 10 -19.31 -10.62 -3.82
N ASP A 11 -18.68 -10.11 -4.89
CA ASP A 11 -17.23 -9.96 -4.98
C ASP A 11 -16.67 -9.07 -3.86
N ILE A 12 -17.27 -7.90 -3.61
CA ILE A 12 -16.84 -7.02 -2.51
C ILE A 12 -16.96 -7.74 -1.16
N CYS A 13 -18.06 -8.44 -0.91
CA CYS A 13 -18.23 -9.20 0.33
C CYS A 13 -17.22 -10.34 0.46
N GLN A 14 -16.85 -10.97 -0.64
CA GLN A 14 -15.81 -12.00 -0.65
C GLN A 14 -14.45 -11.39 -0.29
N ILE A 15 -14.06 -10.28 -0.93
CA ILE A 15 -12.80 -9.59 -0.60
C ILE A 15 -12.84 -9.06 0.84
N GLY A 16 -13.97 -8.53 1.30
CA GLY A 16 -14.16 -8.11 2.70
C GLY A 16 -13.86 -9.23 3.69
N ARG A 17 -14.38 -10.45 3.43
CA ARG A 17 -14.05 -11.62 4.25
C ARG A 17 -12.57 -11.98 4.21
N LEU A 18 -11.94 -11.93 3.02
CA LEU A 18 -10.52 -12.25 2.88
C LEU A 18 -9.62 -11.27 3.65
N VAL A 19 -9.82 -9.96 3.52
CA VAL A 19 -9.02 -8.97 4.27
C VAL A 19 -9.24 -9.07 5.77
N PHE A 20 -10.47 -9.41 6.22
CA PHE A 20 -10.77 -9.65 7.62
C PHE A 20 -10.07 -10.92 8.14
N GLN A 21 -10.16 -12.05 7.43
CA GLN A 21 -9.51 -13.31 7.80
C GLN A 21 -7.98 -13.21 7.84
N LYS A 22 -7.39 -12.37 6.99
CA LYS A 22 -5.96 -12.09 6.99
C LYS A 22 -5.53 -11.17 8.13
N GLY A 23 -6.48 -10.60 8.89
CA GLY A 23 -6.19 -9.63 9.94
C GLY A 23 -5.67 -8.28 9.41
N TRP A 24 -6.11 -7.89 8.19
CA TRP A 24 -5.70 -6.61 7.60
C TRP A 24 -6.68 -5.47 7.90
N VAL A 25 -7.80 -5.78 8.51
CA VAL A 25 -8.78 -4.81 9.00
C VAL A 25 -9.21 -5.22 10.41
N ALA A 26 -9.33 -4.25 11.29
CA ALA A 26 -9.86 -4.40 12.63
C ALA A 26 -11.24 -3.73 12.71
N ALA A 27 -12.15 -4.29 13.49
CA ALA A 27 -13.49 -3.75 13.67
C ALA A 27 -14.15 -3.36 12.33
N ASN A 28 -14.26 -2.07 12.04
CA ASN A 28 -14.86 -1.52 10.83
C ASN A 28 -13.88 -0.81 9.89
N ASP A 29 -12.58 -0.99 10.11
CA ASP A 29 -11.52 -0.42 9.28
C ASP A 29 -11.56 -0.89 7.83
N GLY A 30 -10.87 -0.14 6.96
CA GLY A 30 -10.74 -0.43 5.55
C GLY A 30 -12.01 -0.16 4.76
N ASN A 31 -11.86 -0.07 3.46
CA ASN A 31 -12.98 0.14 2.53
C ASN A 31 -12.65 -0.37 1.12
N ILE A 32 -13.68 -0.79 0.40
CA ILE A 32 -13.56 -1.43 -0.90
C ILE A 32 -14.59 -0.81 -1.82
N THR A 33 -14.17 -0.51 -3.06
CA THR A 33 -15.10 0.00 -4.07
C THR A 33 -14.88 -0.67 -5.43
N ILE A 34 -15.95 -0.69 -6.23
CA ILE A 34 -15.93 -1.10 -7.63
C ILE A 34 -16.63 -0.01 -8.47
N ARG A 35 -15.99 0.47 -9.51
CA ARG A 35 -16.63 1.33 -10.52
C ARG A 35 -17.58 0.48 -11.37
N LEU A 36 -18.87 0.74 -11.25
CA LEU A 36 -19.90 0.05 -12.04
C LEU A 36 -19.95 0.56 -13.48
N ASP A 37 -19.88 1.88 -13.64
CA ASP A 37 -19.91 2.57 -14.94
C ASP A 37 -19.28 3.97 -14.84
N ALA A 38 -19.59 4.84 -15.79
CA ALA A 38 -19.04 6.20 -15.85
C ALA A 38 -19.52 7.11 -14.70
N GLU A 39 -20.63 6.79 -14.05
CA GLU A 39 -21.30 7.65 -13.09
C GLU A 39 -21.39 7.04 -11.69
N ARG A 40 -21.31 5.71 -11.56
CA ARG A 40 -21.64 4.97 -10.34
C ARG A 40 -20.47 4.14 -9.82
N ILE A 41 -20.31 4.20 -8.52
CA ILE A 41 -19.34 3.41 -7.75
C ILE A 41 -20.11 2.63 -6.69
N LEU A 42 -19.95 1.31 -6.66
CA LEU A 42 -20.38 0.44 -5.58
C LEU A 42 -19.34 0.51 -4.46
N ALA A 43 -19.77 0.75 -3.22
CA ALA A 43 -18.89 1.02 -2.10
C ALA A 43 -19.33 0.29 -0.82
N THR A 44 -18.35 -0.08 0.00
CA THR A 44 -18.59 -0.50 1.37
C THR A 44 -19.04 0.70 2.20
N PRO A 45 -20.06 0.55 3.06
CA PRO A 45 -20.52 1.63 3.94
C PRO A 45 -19.55 1.85 5.11
N THR A 46 -19.70 2.99 5.79
CA THR A 46 -19.04 3.24 7.07
C THR A 46 -19.59 2.35 8.18
N GLY A 47 -18.78 2.08 9.21
CA GLY A 47 -19.21 1.45 10.45
C GLY A 47 -19.54 -0.05 10.34
N VAL A 48 -19.25 -0.71 9.20
CA VAL A 48 -19.57 -2.13 9.01
C VAL A 48 -18.28 -2.96 8.97
N CYS A 49 -18.26 -4.04 9.75
CA CYS A 49 -17.16 -5.02 9.74
C CYS A 49 -17.08 -5.71 8.38
N LYS A 50 -15.91 -5.65 7.74
CA LYS A 50 -15.70 -6.20 6.39
C LYS A 50 -15.91 -7.70 6.29
N GLY A 51 -15.65 -8.42 7.38
CA GLY A 51 -15.86 -9.87 7.46
C GLY A 51 -17.33 -10.31 7.58
N LEU A 52 -18.22 -9.39 7.98
CA LEU A 52 -19.62 -9.67 8.28
C LEU A 52 -20.60 -9.03 7.30
N MET A 53 -20.10 -8.30 6.30
CA MET A 53 -20.95 -7.61 5.30
C MET A 53 -21.78 -8.58 4.47
N ASN A 54 -23.03 -8.18 4.21
CA ASN A 54 -23.91 -8.78 3.21
C ASN A 54 -23.97 -7.91 1.96
N PRO A 55 -24.28 -8.48 0.80
CA PRO A 55 -24.41 -7.71 -0.46
C PRO A 55 -25.39 -6.54 -0.38
N ASP A 56 -26.44 -6.63 0.44
CA ASP A 56 -27.46 -5.60 0.58
C ASP A 56 -27.03 -4.44 1.51
N ASP A 57 -25.93 -4.59 2.24
CA ASP A 57 -25.34 -3.53 3.07
C ASP A 57 -24.61 -2.48 2.21
N LEU A 58 -24.16 -2.88 1.01
CA LEU A 58 -23.36 -2.02 0.13
C LEU A 58 -24.20 -0.86 -0.43
N ILE A 59 -23.54 0.26 -0.60
CA ILE A 59 -24.14 1.50 -1.10
C ILE A 59 -23.63 1.83 -2.52
N ILE A 60 -24.33 2.70 -3.21
CA ILE A 60 -23.88 3.30 -4.47
C ILE A 60 -23.62 4.79 -4.23
N VAL A 61 -22.49 5.26 -4.72
CA VAL A 61 -22.12 6.68 -4.73
C VAL A 61 -21.84 7.13 -6.17
N ASP A 62 -21.91 8.43 -6.42
CA ASP A 62 -21.47 9.03 -7.69
C ASP A 62 -19.94 9.19 -7.75
N MET A 63 -19.43 9.69 -8.87
CA MET A 63 -18.00 9.94 -9.05
C MET A 63 -17.43 11.08 -8.19
N MET A 64 -18.30 11.87 -7.55
CA MET A 64 -17.94 12.90 -6.57
C MET A 64 -18.00 12.35 -5.12
N GLY A 65 -18.43 11.09 -4.95
CA GLY A 65 -18.57 10.45 -3.65
C GLY A 65 -19.88 10.74 -2.94
N ASN A 66 -20.88 11.35 -3.59
CA ASN A 66 -22.20 11.57 -3.00
C ASN A 66 -23.02 10.28 -3.07
N LYS A 67 -23.73 9.95 -1.98
CA LYS A 67 -24.55 8.75 -1.92
C LYS A 67 -25.76 8.87 -2.87
N ILE A 68 -25.89 7.88 -3.76
CA ILE A 68 -27.02 7.71 -4.67
C ILE A 68 -28.07 6.77 -4.06
N SER A 69 -27.60 5.62 -3.49
CA SER A 69 -28.51 4.62 -2.92
C SER A 69 -27.84 3.79 -1.83
N GLY A 70 -28.66 3.06 -1.06
CA GLY A 70 -28.23 2.23 0.07
C GLY A 70 -28.69 2.81 1.41
N ARG A 71 -28.73 1.96 2.44
CA ARG A 71 -29.27 2.32 3.77
C ARG A 71 -28.28 3.06 4.64
N ALA A 72 -27.00 2.64 4.58
CA ALA A 72 -25.93 3.17 5.42
C ALA A 72 -25.28 4.41 4.80
N GLU A 73 -24.43 5.10 5.57
CA GLU A 73 -23.68 6.23 5.09
C GLU A 73 -22.37 5.78 4.39
N ARG A 74 -21.84 6.65 3.53
CA ARG A 74 -20.56 6.42 2.84
C ARG A 74 -19.40 6.47 3.81
N THR A 75 -18.31 5.76 3.47
CA THR A 75 -17.03 5.90 4.18
C THR A 75 -16.52 7.34 4.13
N SER A 76 -15.89 7.79 5.21
CA SER A 76 -15.20 9.09 5.26
C SER A 76 -14.07 9.21 4.23
N GLU A 77 -13.51 8.09 3.79
CA GLU A 77 -12.37 8.02 2.86
C GLU A 77 -12.78 7.84 1.40
N ILE A 78 -14.06 8.04 1.07
CA ILE A 78 -14.55 7.89 -0.31
C ILE A 78 -13.77 8.78 -1.29
N ALA A 79 -13.29 9.95 -0.85
CA ALA A 79 -12.49 10.86 -1.66
C ALA A 79 -11.19 10.21 -2.17
N MET A 80 -10.55 9.33 -1.39
CA MET A 80 -9.39 8.58 -1.84
C MET A 80 -9.72 7.69 -3.04
N HIS A 81 -10.83 6.97 -2.98
CA HIS A 81 -11.28 6.10 -4.07
C HIS A 81 -11.65 6.90 -5.33
N THR A 82 -12.43 7.96 -5.18
CA THR A 82 -12.83 8.80 -6.32
C THR A 82 -11.64 9.50 -6.96
N THR A 83 -10.64 9.90 -6.18
CA THR A 83 -9.36 10.44 -6.68
C THR A 83 -8.62 9.41 -7.54
N VAL A 84 -8.51 8.16 -7.08
CA VAL A 84 -7.92 7.08 -7.88
C VAL A 84 -8.67 6.90 -9.19
N TYR A 85 -10.00 6.83 -9.14
CA TYR A 85 -10.82 6.68 -10.34
C TYR A 85 -10.72 7.85 -11.32
N GLY A 86 -10.58 9.07 -10.81
CA GLY A 86 -10.40 10.28 -11.63
C GLY A 86 -9.07 10.29 -12.38
N LEU A 87 -7.98 9.87 -11.72
CA LEU A 87 -6.64 9.86 -12.28
C LEU A 87 -6.32 8.60 -13.11
N ARG A 88 -7.08 7.52 -12.90
CA ARG A 88 -6.82 6.20 -13.50
C ARG A 88 -8.10 5.62 -14.13
N PRO A 89 -8.42 6.01 -15.37
CA PRO A 89 -9.60 5.49 -16.08
C PRO A 89 -9.53 3.98 -16.35
N ASP A 90 -8.34 3.37 -16.33
CA ASP A 90 -8.11 1.94 -16.45
C ASP A 90 -8.47 1.15 -15.17
N VAL A 91 -8.56 1.83 -14.02
CA VAL A 91 -8.88 1.22 -12.74
C VAL A 91 -10.40 1.06 -12.57
N LYS A 92 -10.83 -0.14 -12.19
CA LYS A 92 -12.23 -0.47 -11.89
C LYS A 92 -12.49 -0.84 -10.44
N ALA A 93 -11.45 -1.10 -9.64
CA ALA A 93 -11.62 -1.41 -8.23
C ALA A 93 -10.48 -0.86 -7.37
N VAL A 94 -10.83 -0.48 -6.15
CA VAL A 94 -9.90 0.02 -5.14
C VAL A 94 -10.14 -0.73 -3.83
N VAL A 95 -9.07 -1.21 -3.21
CA VAL A 95 -9.06 -1.87 -1.90
C VAL A 95 -8.14 -1.10 -0.97
N HIS A 96 -8.67 -0.62 0.14
CA HIS A 96 -7.93 -0.02 1.23
C HIS A 96 -8.06 -0.87 2.49
N ALA A 97 -6.93 -1.13 3.14
CA ALA A 97 -6.82 -1.88 4.38
C ALA A 97 -5.54 -1.49 5.15
N HIS A 98 -5.36 -2.05 6.33
CA HIS A 98 -4.20 -1.82 7.20
C HIS A 98 -3.39 -3.12 7.39
N PRO A 99 -2.80 -3.71 6.32
CA PRO A 99 -2.03 -4.95 6.46
C PRO A 99 -0.84 -4.71 7.40
N PRO A 100 -0.68 -5.52 8.46
CA PRO A 100 0.12 -5.13 9.64
C PRO A 100 1.58 -4.83 9.34
N VAL A 101 2.24 -5.62 8.49
CA VAL A 101 3.68 -5.43 8.25
C VAL A 101 3.92 -4.27 7.28
N ALA A 102 3.15 -4.18 6.19
CA ALA A 102 3.24 -3.04 5.27
C ALA A 102 2.88 -1.71 5.99
N THR A 103 1.84 -1.73 6.84
CA THR A 103 1.48 -0.58 7.68
C THR A 103 2.58 -0.25 8.70
N GLY A 104 3.26 -1.26 9.25
CA GLY A 104 4.44 -1.08 10.10
C GLY A 104 5.56 -0.33 9.37
N TYR A 105 5.88 -0.72 8.12
CA TYR A 105 6.83 0.02 7.28
C TYR A 105 6.36 1.46 7.04
N ALA A 106 5.07 1.66 6.74
CA ALA A 106 4.51 2.99 6.53
C ALA A 106 4.60 3.88 7.79
N THR A 107 4.38 3.29 8.98
CA THR A 107 4.52 3.98 10.27
C THR A 107 5.99 4.30 10.60
N ALA A 108 6.91 3.45 10.17
CA ALA A 108 8.36 3.69 10.28
C ALA A 108 8.91 4.67 9.23
N GLY A 109 8.04 5.26 8.38
CA GLY A 109 8.47 6.17 7.31
C GLY A 109 9.21 5.49 6.16
N ARG A 110 9.04 4.17 5.97
CA ARG A 110 9.79 3.36 5.00
C ARG A 110 8.89 2.86 3.87
N GLN A 111 9.33 3.02 2.65
CA GLN A 111 8.68 2.47 1.45
C GLN A 111 9.17 1.03 1.16
N LEU A 112 8.41 0.29 0.36
CA LEU A 112 8.75 -1.05 -0.11
C LEU A 112 9.21 -0.95 -1.57
N ASN A 113 10.50 -0.77 -1.79
CA ASN A 113 11.06 -0.49 -3.11
C ASN A 113 12.29 -1.32 -3.47
N LEU A 114 12.77 -2.20 -2.58
CA LEU A 114 13.95 -3.02 -2.86
C LEU A 114 13.62 -4.16 -3.83
N ALA A 115 14.52 -4.44 -4.75
CA ALA A 115 14.41 -5.58 -5.67
C ALA A 115 14.85 -6.87 -4.97
N LEU A 116 13.95 -7.52 -4.23
CA LEU A 116 14.26 -8.73 -3.47
C LEU A 116 13.68 -10.00 -4.09
N LEU A 117 12.48 -9.92 -4.66
CA LEU A 117 11.73 -11.07 -5.16
C LEU A 117 11.34 -10.87 -6.63
N PRO A 118 11.59 -11.86 -7.51
CA PRO A 118 11.26 -11.75 -8.93
C PRO A 118 9.78 -11.44 -9.20
N GLU A 119 8.85 -12.10 -8.50
CA GLU A 119 7.42 -11.89 -8.66
C GLU A 119 6.97 -10.48 -8.25
N VAL A 120 7.64 -9.87 -7.27
CA VAL A 120 7.37 -8.49 -6.85
C VAL A 120 7.89 -7.52 -7.90
N VAL A 121 9.12 -7.71 -8.40
CA VAL A 121 9.71 -6.87 -9.47
C VAL A 121 8.84 -6.92 -10.73
N ILE A 122 8.35 -8.10 -11.12
CA ILE A 122 7.52 -8.31 -12.30
C ILE A 122 6.11 -7.73 -12.08
N GLY A 123 5.42 -8.14 -11.01
CA GLY A 123 3.99 -7.93 -10.83
C GLY A 123 3.60 -6.62 -10.18
N LEU A 124 4.32 -6.22 -9.14
CA LEU A 124 3.98 -5.07 -8.32
C LEU A 124 4.92 -3.87 -8.57
N GLY A 125 6.22 -4.14 -8.67
CA GLY A 125 7.25 -3.10 -8.72
C GLY A 125 7.50 -2.48 -7.36
N CYS A 126 7.54 -1.15 -7.30
CA CYS A 126 7.68 -0.42 -6.04
C CYS A 126 6.33 -0.10 -5.43
N VAL A 127 6.31 -0.02 -4.10
CA VAL A 127 5.20 0.53 -3.32
C VAL A 127 5.70 1.77 -2.59
N PRO A 128 5.46 2.96 -3.14
CA PRO A 128 5.90 4.21 -2.53
C PRO A 128 5.08 4.54 -1.27
N LEU A 129 5.64 5.40 -0.44
CA LEU A 129 5.01 5.93 0.76
C LEU A 129 4.53 7.36 0.49
N ALA A 130 3.22 7.58 0.55
CA ALA A 130 2.63 8.90 0.58
C ALA A 130 2.78 9.52 1.98
N ALA A 131 3.05 10.81 2.05
CA ALA A 131 3.14 11.53 3.32
C ALA A 131 1.81 11.43 4.11
N TYR A 132 1.90 11.64 5.42
CA TYR A 132 0.71 11.62 6.28
C TYR A 132 -0.27 12.71 5.89
N GLY A 133 -1.55 12.35 5.87
CA GLY A 133 -2.67 13.28 5.74
C GLY A 133 -3.84 12.81 6.60
N LEU A 134 -4.59 13.76 7.15
CA LEU A 134 -5.72 13.45 8.02
C LEU A 134 -6.81 12.69 7.23
N PRO A 135 -7.17 11.45 7.63
CA PRO A 135 -8.23 10.68 7.00
C PRO A 135 -9.55 11.44 6.89
N GLY A 136 -10.25 11.26 5.77
CA GLY A 136 -11.52 11.95 5.52
C GLY A 136 -11.41 13.42 5.08
N THR A 137 -10.19 13.91 4.87
CA THR A 137 -9.95 15.28 4.38
C THR A 137 -9.13 15.29 3.09
N PRO A 138 -9.06 16.41 2.34
CA PRO A 138 -8.19 16.54 1.18
C PRO A 138 -6.71 16.28 1.47
N ALA A 139 -6.25 16.56 2.69
CA ALA A 139 -4.88 16.30 3.12
C ALA A 139 -4.46 14.83 2.97
N LEU A 140 -5.41 13.88 3.03
CA LEU A 140 -5.13 12.46 2.78
C LEU A 140 -4.77 12.21 1.31
N THR A 141 -5.46 12.85 0.38
CA THR A 141 -5.33 12.57 -1.05
C THR A 141 -4.23 13.39 -1.73
N GLU A 142 -3.94 14.59 -1.26
CA GLU A 142 -2.93 15.47 -1.84
C GLU A 142 -1.55 14.81 -2.01
N PRO A 143 -0.97 14.13 -1.00
CA PRO A 143 0.32 13.43 -1.15
C PRO A 143 0.28 12.25 -2.11
N MET A 144 -0.91 11.71 -2.39
CA MET A 144 -1.11 10.57 -3.27
C MET A 144 -1.19 10.98 -4.76
N LEU A 145 -1.61 12.22 -5.06
CA LEU A 145 -1.82 12.71 -6.43
C LEU A 145 -0.64 12.43 -7.39
N PRO A 146 0.62 12.71 -7.04
CA PRO A 146 1.77 12.45 -7.92
C PRO A 146 2.11 10.97 -8.05
N LEU A 147 1.61 10.11 -7.15
CA LEU A 147 1.93 8.69 -7.10
C LEU A 147 0.90 7.82 -7.84
N ILE A 148 -0.39 8.14 -7.72
CA ILE A 148 -1.49 7.36 -8.30
C ILE A 148 -1.30 7.07 -9.81
N PRO A 149 -0.89 8.01 -10.67
CA PRO A 149 -0.70 7.72 -12.09
C PRO A 149 0.40 6.69 -12.38
N LYS A 150 1.39 6.57 -11.49
CA LYS A 150 2.61 5.80 -11.72
C LYS A 150 2.57 4.40 -11.10
N TYR A 151 1.82 4.19 -10.01
CA TYR A 151 1.83 2.99 -9.20
C TYR A 151 0.43 2.40 -9.05
N ASP A 152 0.34 1.11 -8.74
CA ASP A 152 -0.91 0.39 -8.50
C ASP A 152 -1.15 0.06 -7.03
N ALA A 153 -0.16 0.31 -6.19
CA ALA A 153 -0.18 0.13 -4.75
C ALA A 153 0.58 1.28 -4.10
N LEU A 154 0.01 1.83 -3.05
CA LEU A 154 0.61 2.91 -2.26
C LEU A 154 0.47 2.55 -0.78
N MET A 155 1.48 2.92 0.00
CA MET A 155 1.36 3.02 1.45
C MET A 155 1.13 4.49 1.84
N MET A 156 0.42 4.70 2.92
CA MET A 156 0.13 6.01 3.51
C MET A 156 0.74 6.07 4.91
N ALA A 157 1.60 7.05 5.16
CA ALA A 157 2.32 7.19 6.43
C ALA A 157 1.36 7.21 7.62
N ASN A 158 1.65 6.39 8.64
CA ASN A 158 0.86 6.27 9.87
C ASN A 158 -0.63 5.92 9.65
N HIS A 159 -0.97 5.25 8.53
CA HIS A 159 -2.34 4.95 8.21
C HIS A 159 -2.51 3.50 7.73
N GLY A 160 -2.12 3.19 6.52
CA GLY A 160 -2.34 1.89 5.91
C GLY A 160 -1.89 1.84 4.46
N ALA A 161 -2.58 1.03 3.66
CA ALA A 161 -2.26 0.83 2.25
C ALA A 161 -3.50 0.86 1.36
N VAL A 162 -3.31 1.29 0.11
CA VAL A 162 -4.34 1.25 -0.93
C VAL A 162 -3.78 0.59 -2.18
N CYS A 163 -4.54 -0.34 -2.73
CA CYS A 163 -4.24 -1.03 -3.99
C CYS A 163 -5.42 -0.92 -4.95
N TYR A 164 -5.13 -0.86 -6.24
CA TYR A 164 -6.18 -0.74 -7.24
C TYR A 164 -5.84 -1.50 -8.52
N GLY A 165 -6.89 -1.83 -9.28
CA GLY A 165 -6.75 -2.65 -10.47
C GLY A 165 -7.97 -2.64 -11.37
N GLU A 166 -7.88 -3.42 -12.45
CA GLU A 166 -8.96 -3.58 -13.44
C GLU A 166 -10.16 -4.40 -12.92
N ASP A 167 -10.02 -5.07 -11.77
CA ASP A 167 -11.09 -5.71 -11.00
C ASP A 167 -10.68 -5.79 -9.52
N VAL A 168 -11.64 -6.14 -8.65
CA VAL A 168 -11.43 -6.16 -7.21
C VAL A 168 -10.50 -7.27 -6.72
N PHE A 169 -10.45 -8.40 -7.42
CA PHE A 169 -9.52 -9.48 -7.10
C PHE A 169 -8.08 -9.08 -7.42
N LYS A 170 -7.85 -8.42 -8.57
CA LYS A 170 -6.52 -7.91 -8.92
C LYS A 170 -6.04 -6.80 -7.98
N ALA A 171 -6.94 -5.95 -7.51
CA ALA A 171 -6.63 -4.98 -6.47
C ALA A 171 -6.25 -5.67 -5.15
N TYR A 172 -7.03 -6.67 -4.74
CA TYR A 172 -6.74 -7.48 -3.56
C TYR A 172 -5.41 -8.25 -3.68
N PHE A 173 -5.15 -8.93 -4.80
CA PHE A 173 -3.90 -9.67 -4.98
C PHE A 173 -2.66 -8.78 -4.91
N LYS A 174 -2.73 -7.53 -5.36
CA LYS A 174 -1.64 -6.57 -5.19
C LYS A 174 -1.40 -6.25 -3.71
N MET A 175 -2.45 -6.11 -2.92
CA MET A 175 -2.34 -5.92 -1.48
C MET A 175 -1.77 -7.16 -0.78
N GLU A 176 -2.19 -8.35 -1.20
CA GLU A 176 -1.65 -9.61 -0.70
C GLU A 176 -0.16 -9.75 -1.01
N THR A 177 0.25 -9.46 -2.25
CA THR A 177 1.65 -9.46 -2.66
C THR A 177 2.47 -8.44 -1.87
N MET A 178 1.95 -7.23 -1.67
CA MET A 178 2.62 -6.18 -0.90
C MET A 178 2.84 -6.60 0.55
N GLU A 179 1.82 -7.10 1.23
CA GLU A 179 1.95 -7.54 2.63
C GLU A 179 2.87 -8.75 2.75
N HIS A 180 2.80 -9.70 1.82
CA HIS A 180 3.71 -10.85 1.80
C HIS A 180 5.17 -10.41 1.60
N PHE A 181 5.40 -9.51 0.67
CA PHE A 181 6.70 -8.90 0.44
C PHE A 181 7.23 -8.17 1.67
N ALA A 182 6.41 -7.33 2.30
CA ALA A 182 6.76 -6.62 3.52
C ALA A 182 7.19 -7.59 4.64
N ARG A 183 6.48 -8.71 4.83
CA ARG A 183 6.84 -9.74 5.80
C ARG A 183 8.18 -10.38 5.50
N ILE A 184 8.43 -10.73 4.24
CA ILE A 184 9.71 -11.33 3.82
C ILE A 184 10.87 -10.34 4.02
N GLN A 185 10.68 -9.07 3.64
CA GLN A 185 11.68 -8.05 3.85
C GLN A 185 11.98 -7.85 5.34
N LEU A 186 10.96 -7.78 6.20
CA LEU A 186 11.13 -7.68 7.65
C LEU A 186 11.94 -8.86 8.21
N VAL A 187 11.62 -10.09 7.80
CA VAL A 187 12.38 -11.29 8.23
C VAL A 187 13.82 -11.20 7.75
N ALA A 188 14.08 -10.79 6.51
CA ALA A 188 15.43 -10.63 5.99
C ALA A 188 16.22 -9.57 6.76
N GLU A 189 15.58 -8.46 7.14
CA GLU A 189 16.20 -7.40 7.97
C GLU A 189 16.58 -7.93 9.37
N LEU A 190 15.72 -8.72 10.00
CA LEU A 190 16.01 -9.37 11.29
C LEU A 190 17.14 -10.41 11.20
N LEU A 191 17.38 -10.99 10.03
CA LEU A 191 18.44 -11.96 9.77
C LEU A 191 19.76 -11.31 9.34
N GLY A 192 19.92 -10.02 9.44
CA GLY A 192 21.15 -9.30 9.13
C GLY A 192 21.12 -8.49 7.83
N GLY A 193 19.96 -8.34 7.23
CA GLY A 193 19.71 -7.51 6.04
C GLY A 193 19.43 -8.32 4.76
N PRO A 194 18.60 -7.77 3.86
CA PRO A 194 18.27 -8.43 2.61
C PRO A 194 19.44 -8.35 1.61
N LYS A 195 19.59 -9.39 0.80
CA LYS A 195 20.46 -9.37 -0.39
C LYS A 195 19.61 -8.88 -1.58
N VAL A 196 19.84 -7.65 -1.97
CA VAL A 196 19.13 -7.00 -3.08
C VAL A 196 19.66 -7.53 -4.42
N LEU A 197 18.76 -7.76 -5.39
CA LEU A 197 19.12 -8.21 -6.74
C LEU A 197 19.95 -7.14 -7.46
N PRO A 198 20.98 -7.53 -8.23
CA PRO A 198 21.75 -6.60 -9.03
C PRO A 198 20.91 -6.03 -10.19
N ARG A 199 21.27 -4.85 -10.69
CA ARG A 199 20.55 -4.14 -11.77
C ARG A 199 20.37 -5.03 -13.00
N THR A 200 21.36 -5.80 -13.38
CA THR A 200 21.29 -6.71 -14.53
C THR A 200 20.19 -7.76 -14.41
N GLU A 201 19.90 -8.25 -13.20
CA GLU A 201 18.79 -9.19 -12.97
C GLU A 201 17.44 -8.46 -12.91
N VAL A 202 17.39 -7.27 -12.31
CA VAL A 202 16.20 -6.45 -12.29
C VAL A 202 15.74 -6.11 -13.71
N ASP A 203 16.65 -5.71 -14.59
CA ASP A 203 16.33 -5.35 -15.98
C ASP A 203 15.76 -6.56 -16.76
N LYS A 204 16.38 -7.75 -16.61
CA LYS A 204 15.84 -9.00 -17.20
C LYS A 204 14.42 -9.33 -16.71
N LEU A 205 14.14 -9.08 -15.42
CA LEU A 205 12.81 -9.30 -14.84
C LEU A 205 11.80 -8.29 -15.41
N LEU A 206 12.17 -7.03 -15.53
CA LEU A 206 11.34 -5.98 -16.10
C LEU A 206 11.02 -6.27 -17.59
N ASP A 207 12.00 -6.70 -18.37
CA ASP A 207 11.82 -7.10 -19.76
C ASP A 207 10.89 -8.31 -19.92
N SER A 208 10.86 -9.19 -18.91
CA SER A 208 10.02 -10.38 -18.93
C SER A 208 8.52 -10.09 -18.62
N ARG A 209 8.16 -8.90 -18.17
CA ARG A 209 6.80 -8.54 -17.73
C ARG A 209 5.70 -8.90 -18.75
N THR A 210 5.94 -8.64 -20.02
CA THR A 210 4.99 -8.94 -21.11
C THR A 210 4.71 -10.43 -21.23
N ARG A 211 5.73 -11.28 -20.99
CA ARG A 211 5.59 -12.76 -21.00
C ARG A 211 4.65 -13.24 -19.90
N TYR A 212 4.59 -12.52 -18.77
CA TYR A 212 3.69 -12.81 -17.64
C TYR A 212 2.36 -12.06 -17.73
N GLY A 213 2.05 -11.44 -18.87
CA GLY A 213 0.80 -10.71 -19.07
C GLY A 213 0.70 -9.38 -18.29
N VAL A 214 1.81 -8.93 -17.71
CA VAL A 214 1.87 -7.65 -17.01
C VAL A 214 2.06 -6.54 -18.03
N LYS A 215 1.04 -5.72 -18.21
CA LYS A 215 1.12 -4.54 -19.09
C LYS A 215 2.18 -3.58 -18.53
N ALA A 216 3.17 -3.24 -19.35
CA ALA A 216 4.12 -2.20 -19.00
C ALA A 216 3.33 -0.93 -18.71
N LYS A 217 3.28 -0.48 -17.47
CA LYS A 217 2.88 0.88 -17.16
C LYS A 217 4.01 1.79 -17.58
N SER A 218 3.66 3.00 -18.00
CA SER A 218 4.63 4.07 -18.28
C SER A 218 5.76 3.95 -17.28
N ALA A 219 6.99 3.85 -17.79
CA ALA A 219 8.19 3.56 -17.03
C ALA A 219 8.12 4.25 -15.66
N GLY A 220 8.08 3.43 -14.62
CA GLY A 220 8.17 3.92 -13.24
C GLY A 220 9.38 4.85 -13.13
N GLU A 221 9.45 5.61 -12.06
CA GLU A 221 10.60 6.48 -11.84
C GLU A 221 11.92 5.73 -12.08
N PRO A 222 12.93 6.38 -12.68
CA PRO A 222 14.23 5.77 -12.85
C PRO A 222 14.70 5.13 -11.54
N ASN A 223 15.22 3.91 -11.60
CA ASN A 223 15.70 3.12 -10.47
C ASN A 223 14.62 2.52 -9.53
N CYS A 224 13.40 2.32 -9.98
CA CYS A 224 12.39 1.58 -9.21
C CYS A 224 12.00 0.26 -9.94
N PRO A 225 12.18 -0.94 -9.33
CA PRO A 225 12.70 -1.23 -7.99
C PRO A 225 14.21 -0.95 -7.84
N VAL A 226 14.59 -0.60 -6.62
CA VAL A 226 15.98 -0.28 -6.27
C VAL A 226 16.82 -1.56 -6.32
N ALA A 227 17.82 -1.59 -7.21
CA ALA A 227 18.79 -2.66 -7.33
C ALA A 227 19.94 -2.50 -6.32
N ALA A 228 20.78 -3.52 -6.19
CA ALA A 228 21.86 -3.54 -5.21
C ALA A 228 22.83 -2.34 -5.35
N GLU A 229 23.14 -1.94 -6.58
CA GLU A 229 24.05 -0.84 -6.90
C GLU A 229 23.46 0.55 -6.59
N ASP A 230 22.14 0.63 -6.43
CA ASP A 230 21.41 1.89 -6.19
C ASP A 230 21.07 2.09 -4.70
N VAL A 231 21.31 1.09 -3.86
CA VAL A 231 21.08 1.19 -2.41
C VAL A 231 21.99 2.27 -1.84
N GLY A 232 21.39 3.30 -1.25
CA GLY A 232 22.12 4.46 -0.71
C GLY A 232 22.37 5.61 -1.68
N ARG A 233 22.07 5.44 -3.00
CA ARG A 233 22.09 6.53 -3.97
C ARG A 233 20.67 7.13 -4.05
N GLY A 234 20.37 8.10 -3.19
CA GLY A 234 19.16 8.95 -3.24
C GLY A 234 17.86 8.23 -3.58
N SER A 235 17.00 8.01 -2.59
CA SER A 235 15.65 7.47 -2.84
C SER A 235 14.83 8.40 -3.70
N CYS A 236 14.14 7.83 -4.70
CA CYS A 236 13.07 8.54 -5.43
C CYS A 236 12.11 9.26 -4.48
N GLY A 237 12.03 10.56 -4.68
CA GLY A 237 11.04 11.51 -4.27
C GLY A 237 10.02 11.15 -3.20
N SER A 238 10.36 11.31 -1.96
CA SER A 238 9.43 11.77 -0.94
C SER A 238 9.99 13.10 -0.42
N GLY A 239 9.25 14.19 -0.66
CA GLY A 239 9.59 15.51 -0.13
C GLY A 239 9.38 15.58 1.38
N ALA A 240 10.09 14.77 2.12
CA ALA A 240 10.33 14.97 3.52
C ALA A 240 11.79 15.40 3.65
N SER A 241 12.00 16.66 4.04
CA SER A 241 13.32 17.15 4.45
C SER A 241 13.92 16.16 5.45
N ARG A 242 15.05 15.55 5.08
CA ARG A 242 15.90 14.90 6.04
C ARG A 242 16.33 15.99 7.03
N SER A 243 15.85 15.93 8.26
CA SER A 243 16.64 16.40 9.38
C SER A 243 17.91 15.53 9.38
N ASP A 244 19.07 16.15 9.41
CA ASP A 244 20.38 15.48 9.52
C ASP A 244 20.46 14.77 10.88
N GLU A 245 19.75 13.67 11.04
CA GLU A 245 19.98 12.73 12.12
C GLU A 245 21.08 11.79 11.63
N GLU A 246 22.30 12.08 12.06
CA GLU A 246 23.43 11.17 11.95
C GLU A 246 23.07 9.86 12.66
N HIS A 247 22.79 8.81 11.90
CA HIS A 247 22.64 7.47 12.46
C HIS A 247 24.02 6.93 12.82
N PHE A 248 24.37 6.98 14.09
CA PHE A 248 25.53 6.32 14.63
C PHE A 248 25.25 4.82 14.78
N TYR A 249 25.95 3.99 14.05
CA TYR A 249 25.96 2.55 14.31
C TYR A 249 26.94 2.28 15.45
N VAL A 250 26.41 1.92 16.61
CA VAL A 250 27.20 1.53 17.79
C VAL A 250 27.22 0.01 17.86
N SER A 251 28.40 -0.60 17.90
CA SER A 251 28.52 -2.04 18.14
C SER A 251 28.02 -2.41 19.54
N ARG A 252 27.67 -3.68 19.74
CA ARG A 252 27.21 -4.14 21.06
C ARG A 252 28.23 -3.84 22.17
N SER A 253 29.52 -3.95 21.88
CA SER A 253 30.60 -3.65 22.80
C SER A 253 30.71 -2.16 23.15
N GLU A 254 30.54 -1.29 22.16
CA GLU A 254 30.51 0.16 22.39
C GLU A 254 29.28 0.58 23.20
N LEU A 255 28.11 -0.02 22.93
CA LEU A 255 26.89 0.25 23.68
C LEU A 255 27.06 -0.15 25.16
N VAL A 256 27.68 -1.29 25.44
CA VAL A 256 27.99 -1.74 26.80
C VAL A 256 28.89 -0.73 27.52
N LEU A 257 29.95 -0.27 26.85
CA LEU A 257 30.87 0.73 27.43
C LEU A 257 30.15 2.06 27.74
N ILE A 258 29.31 2.54 26.83
CA ILE A 258 28.53 3.77 27.03
C ILE A 258 27.59 3.62 28.24
N VAL A 259 26.93 2.49 28.37
CA VAL A 259 26.01 2.22 29.49
C VAL A 259 26.78 2.11 30.81
N GLU A 260 27.94 1.43 30.84
CA GLU A 260 28.79 1.32 32.02
C GLU A 260 29.32 2.70 32.48
N GLU A 261 29.77 3.54 31.56
CA GLU A 261 30.20 4.91 31.88
C GLU A 261 29.06 5.77 32.42
N ALA A 262 27.88 5.67 31.83
CA ALA A 262 26.69 6.38 32.28
C ALA A 262 26.24 5.94 33.69
N LEU A 263 26.34 4.66 34.02
CA LEU A 263 26.04 4.12 35.34
C LEU A 263 27.07 4.57 36.39
N LYS A 264 28.36 4.54 36.06
CA LYS A 264 29.45 5.04 36.89
C LYS A 264 29.28 6.54 37.18
N ALA A 265 28.96 7.35 36.19
CA ALA A 265 28.75 8.78 36.36
C ALA A 265 27.55 9.11 37.26
N ARG A 266 26.63 8.18 37.44
CA ARG A 266 25.46 8.30 38.34
C ARG A 266 25.64 7.60 39.68
N GLY A 267 26.82 7.02 39.96
CA GLY A 267 27.09 6.30 41.22
C GLY A 267 26.26 5.01 41.35
N LEU A 268 25.86 4.38 40.25
CA LEU A 268 25.00 3.19 40.22
C LEU A 268 25.78 1.92 39.78
N ALA A 269 27.11 1.99 39.66
CA ALA A 269 28.01 0.88 39.35
C ALA A 269 29.26 0.90 40.24
#